data_ee0ff8b8f8c4bbaf40a32c87f5dec53f
#
_entry.id   ee0ff8b8f8c4bbaf40a32c87f5dec53f
#
_cell.length_a   1.000
_cell.length_b   1.000
_cell.length_c   1.000
_cell.angle_alpha   90.00
_cell.angle_beta   90.00
_cell.angle_gamma   90.00
#
_symmetry.space_group_name_H-M   'P 1'
#
loop_
_entity.id
_entity.type
_entity.pdbx_description
1 polymer ?
#
loop_
_entity_poly.entity_id
_entity_poly.type
_entity_poly.pdbx_seq_one_letter_code
_entity_poly.pdbx_strand_id
1 'polypeptide(L)'
;METKVVVRKEEALKKTFKGVSLDSLAVGEKSMVTKMNYVKGNFATTHQHPHEQCGYVISGEYRLKVEMPNENIDVLLHSGDSYAIPGNIPHSFEVITSGEVIDVFTPHREDYL
;
A
#
# COMPACT_ATOMS: atom_id res chain seq x y z
N MET A 1 -9.20 19.71 11.65
CA MET A 1 -8.10 19.60 10.69
C MET A 1 -8.54 20.17 9.34
N GLU A 2 -7.74 21.06 8.81
CA GLU A 2 -8.03 21.62 7.50
C GLU A 2 -7.46 20.68 6.42
N THR A 3 -8.31 20.27 5.48
CA THR A 3 -7.91 19.36 4.43
C THR A 3 -7.28 20.11 3.26
N LYS A 4 -6.08 19.71 2.86
CA LYS A 4 -5.48 20.18 1.62
C LYS A 4 -6.09 19.40 0.47
N VAL A 5 -6.97 19.99 -0.29
CA VAL A 5 -7.80 19.30 -1.28
C VAL A 5 -6.97 18.76 -2.46
N VAL A 6 -5.95 19.51 -2.90
CA VAL A 6 -5.11 19.10 -4.04
C VAL A 6 -3.66 19.03 -3.58
N VAL A 7 -3.05 17.90 -3.87
CA VAL A 7 -1.60 17.71 -3.67
C VAL A 7 -0.98 17.50 -5.04
N ARG A 8 -0.17 18.46 -5.47
CA ARG A 8 0.54 18.38 -6.75
C ARG A 8 1.69 17.39 -6.65
N LYS A 9 2.14 16.89 -7.79
CA LYS A 9 3.24 15.91 -7.86
C LYS A 9 4.47 16.38 -7.06
N GLU A 10 4.87 17.62 -7.23
CA GLU A 10 6.04 18.19 -6.56
C GLU A 10 5.85 18.47 -5.08
N GLU A 11 4.62 18.38 -4.59
CA GLU A 11 4.29 18.58 -3.18
C GLU A 11 4.22 17.28 -2.38
N ALA A 12 4.31 16.13 -3.06
CA ALA A 12 4.26 14.83 -2.42
C ALA A 12 5.41 14.67 -1.42
N LEU A 13 5.11 14.14 -0.24
CA LEU A 13 6.12 13.88 0.77
C LEU A 13 6.82 12.56 0.46
N LYS A 14 8.12 12.63 0.20
CA LYS A 14 8.95 11.44 -0.03
C LYS A 14 9.31 10.82 1.31
N LYS A 15 9.03 9.54 1.47
CA LYS A 15 9.31 8.81 2.71
C LYS A 15 9.94 7.46 2.42
N THR A 16 10.63 6.91 3.43
CA THR A 16 11.15 5.55 3.37
C THR A 16 10.67 4.82 4.62
N PHE A 17 10.10 3.65 4.44
CA PHE A 17 9.60 2.83 5.54
C PHE A 17 10.07 1.39 5.34
N LYS A 18 10.90 0.91 6.27
CA LYS A 18 11.47 -0.45 6.22
C LYS A 18 12.09 -0.78 4.88
N GLY A 19 12.86 0.17 4.33
CA GLY A 19 13.57 -0.01 3.06
C GLY A 19 12.73 0.21 1.81
N VAL A 20 11.44 0.54 1.94
CA VAL A 20 10.58 0.82 0.81
C VAL A 20 10.36 2.32 0.68
N SER A 21 10.63 2.85 -0.52
CA SER A 21 10.36 4.25 -0.83
C SER A 21 8.88 4.43 -1.13
N LEU A 22 8.28 5.49 -0.61
CA LEU A 22 6.89 5.82 -0.89
C LEU A 22 6.68 7.33 -0.96
N ASP A 23 5.64 7.73 -1.68
CA ASP A 23 5.18 9.10 -1.73
C ASP A 23 3.86 9.19 -0.97
N SER A 24 3.82 10.03 0.07
CA SER A 24 2.57 10.35 0.75
C SER A 24 1.87 11.43 -0.07
N LEU A 25 0.68 11.13 -0.55
CA LEU A 25 -0.08 11.99 -1.45
C LEU A 25 -1.22 12.68 -0.70
N ALA A 26 -2.43 12.71 -1.26
CA ALA A 26 -3.56 13.38 -0.64
C ALA A 26 -3.96 12.69 0.67
N VAL A 27 -4.26 13.48 1.69
CA VAL A 27 -4.68 13.02 3.01
C VAL A 27 -6.02 13.67 3.34
N GLY A 28 -7.07 12.86 3.45
CA GLY A 28 -8.39 13.29 3.86
C GLY A 28 -8.61 13.12 5.36
N GLU A 29 -9.83 13.33 5.82
CA GLU A 29 -10.19 13.16 7.23
C GLU A 29 -10.13 11.69 7.67
N LYS A 30 -10.46 10.77 6.76
CA LYS A 30 -10.61 9.34 7.09
C LYS A 30 -9.64 8.45 6.33
N SER A 31 -9.08 8.91 5.23
CA SER A 31 -8.23 8.10 4.36
C SER A 31 -7.05 8.89 3.82
N MET A 32 -6.06 8.17 3.34
CA MET A 32 -4.89 8.75 2.69
C MET A 32 -4.50 7.92 1.49
N VAL A 33 -3.90 8.57 0.50
CA VAL A 33 -3.39 7.93 -0.70
C VAL A 33 -1.87 7.93 -0.65
N THR A 34 -1.27 6.78 -0.91
CA THR A 34 0.18 6.64 -1.04
C THR A 34 0.52 6.02 -2.39
N LYS A 35 1.68 6.36 -2.92
CA LYS A 35 2.26 5.64 -4.05
C LYS A 35 3.52 4.94 -3.55
N MET A 36 3.48 3.62 -3.58
CA MET A 36 4.60 2.79 -3.18
C MET A 36 5.53 2.61 -4.38
N ASN A 37 6.82 2.90 -4.19
CA ASN A 37 7.84 2.77 -5.22
C ASN A 37 8.66 1.53 -4.90
N TYR A 38 8.23 0.38 -5.41
CA TYR A 38 8.82 -0.91 -5.06
C TYR A 38 10.01 -1.27 -5.92
N VAL A 39 11.02 -1.84 -5.29
CA VAL A 39 12.22 -2.36 -5.96
C VAL A 39 12.21 -3.88 -5.78
N LYS A 40 12.59 -4.60 -6.84
CA LYS A 40 12.71 -6.06 -6.79
C LYS A 40 13.45 -6.50 -5.54
N GLY A 41 12.88 -7.48 -4.84
CA GLY A 41 13.42 -7.99 -3.60
C GLY A 41 12.88 -7.32 -2.35
N ASN A 42 12.18 -6.19 -2.46
CA ASN A 42 11.46 -5.65 -1.32
C ASN A 42 10.39 -6.67 -0.88
N PHE A 43 10.17 -6.75 0.42
CA PHE A 43 9.11 -7.62 0.95
C PHE A 43 8.63 -7.10 2.30
N ALA A 44 7.40 -7.43 2.62
CA ALA A 44 6.84 -7.28 3.95
C ALA A 44 6.47 -8.67 4.45
N THR A 45 7.08 -9.08 5.56
CA THR A 45 6.74 -10.35 6.21
C THR A 45 5.30 -10.29 6.71
N THR A 46 4.72 -11.45 7.02
CA THR A 46 3.35 -11.52 7.54
C THR A 46 3.18 -10.58 8.72
N HIS A 47 2.24 -9.66 8.61
CA HIS A 47 1.92 -8.64 9.60
C HIS A 47 0.45 -8.28 9.48
N GLN A 48 -0.04 -7.52 10.45
CA GLN A 48 -1.40 -6.99 10.41
C GLN A 48 -1.42 -5.60 11.03
N HIS A 49 -2.38 -4.82 10.62
CA HIS A 49 -2.61 -3.47 11.15
C HIS A 49 -4.12 -3.17 11.12
N PRO A 50 -4.59 -2.24 11.99
CA PRO A 50 -6.01 -1.93 12.05
C PRO A 50 -6.56 -1.25 10.80
N HIS A 51 -5.69 -0.71 9.96
CA HIS A 51 -6.09 0.01 8.74
C HIS A 51 -6.62 -0.95 7.68
N GLU A 52 -7.73 -0.58 7.04
CA GLU A 52 -8.12 -1.18 5.77
C GLU A 52 -7.18 -0.64 4.69
N GLN A 53 -6.77 -1.50 3.78
CA GLN A 53 -5.84 -1.16 2.72
C GLN A 53 -6.40 -1.58 1.37
N CYS A 54 -6.63 -0.62 0.48
CA CYS A 54 -7.05 -0.90 -0.89
C CYS A 54 -5.95 -0.47 -1.84
N GLY A 55 -5.53 -1.36 -2.72
CA GLY A 55 -4.41 -1.11 -3.62
C GLY A 55 -4.75 -1.29 -5.09
N TYR A 56 -3.99 -0.59 -5.92
CA TYR A 56 -4.06 -0.71 -7.39
C TYR A 56 -2.64 -0.80 -7.94
N VAL A 57 -2.37 -1.87 -8.70
CA VAL A 57 -1.05 -2.10 -9.31
C VAL A 57 -0.93 -1.29 -10.59
N ILE A 58 -0.02 -0.32 -10.61
CA ILE A 58 0.30 0.44 -11.81
C ILE A 58 1.25 -0.37 -12.68
N SER A 59 2.33 -0.89 -12.09
CA SER A 59 3.38 -1.62 -12.79
C SER A 59 4.08 -2.57 -11.83
N GLY A 60 4.79 -3.54 -12.38
CA GLY A 60 5.51 -4.54 -11.61
C GLY A 60 4.70 -5.81 -11.38
N GLU A 61 5.34 -6.78 -10.73
CA GLU A 61 4.72 -8.04 -10.38
C GLU A 61 4.95 -8.30 -8.89
N TYR A 62 3.90 -8.75 -8.20
CA TYR A 62 3.91 -8.92 -6.75
C TYR A 62 3.23 -10.21 -6.35
N ARG A 63 3.69 -10.79 -5.24
CA ARG A 63 3.01 -11.92 -4.61
C ARG A 63 2.33 -11.41 -3.34
N LEU A 64 1.02 -11.55 -3.28
CA LEU A 64 0.21 -11.16 -2.12
C LEU A 64 -0.34 -12.41 -1.46
N LYS A 65 -0.12 -12.53 -0.14
CA LYS A 65 -0.73 -13.58 0.68
C LYS A 65 -1.58 -12.92 1.73
N VAL A 66 -2.82 -13.38 1.88
CA VAL A 66 -3.77 -12.85 2.85
C VAL A 66 -4.44 -14.01 3.58
N GLU A 67 -4.38 -14.00 4.91
CA GLU A 67 -4.98 -15.03 5.75
C GLU A 67 -6.40 -14.60 6.14
N MET A 68 -7.36 -14.83 5.26
CA MET A 68 -8.77 -14.55 5.53
C MET A 68 -9.35 -15.62 6.47
N PRO A 69 -10.41 -15.32 7.23
CA PRO A 69 -10.97 -16.28 8.20
C PRO A 69 -11.37 -17.64 7.61
N ASN A 70 -11.85 -17.65 6.37
CA ASN A 70 -12.36 -18.88 5.74
C ASN A 70 -11.47 -19.44 4.63
N GLU A 71 -10.41 -18.71 4.26
CA GLU A 71 -9.49 -19.14 3.20
C GLU A 71 -8.18 -18.39 3.26
N ASN A 72 -7.14 -19.00 2.74
CA ASN A 72 -5.87 -18.32 2.54
C ASN A 72 -5.77 -17.94 1.06
N ILE A 73 -5.46 -16.67 0.82
CA ILE A 73 -5.26 -16.14 -0.53
C ILE A 73 -3.75 -16.07 -0.78
N ASP A 74 -3.33 -16.56 -1.93
CA ASP A 74 -1.92 -16.54 -2.35
C ASP A 74 -1.92 -16.36 -3.85
N VAL A 75 -1.68 -15.14 -4.30
CA VAL A 75 -1.83 -14.78 -5.72
C VAL A 75 -0.66 -13.91 -6.20
N LEU A 76 -0.43 -13.96 -7.51
CA LEU A 76 0.43 -12.99 -8.18
C LEU A 76 -0.43 -11.86 -8.70
N LEU A 77 0.05 -10.64 -8.52
CA LEU A 77 -0.60 -9.42 -9.00
C LEU A 77 0.20 -8.83 -10.14
N HIS A 78 -0.52 -8.32 -11.12
CA HIS A 78 0.05 -7.68 -12.31
C HIS A 78 -0.58 -6.31 -12.53
N SER A 79 -0.02 -5.54 -13.44
CA SER A 79 -0.56 -4.22 -13.80
C SER A 79 -2.07 -4.30 -14.08
N GLY A 80 -2.82 -3.42 -13.45
CA GLY A 80 -4.27 -3.36 -13.56
C GLY A 80 -5.03 -4.14 -12.49
N ASP A 81 -4.34 -5.00 -11.74
CA ASP A 81 -4.99 -5.74 -10.64
C ASP A 81 -5.17 -4.83 -9.41
N SER A 82 -6.18 -5.12 -8.63
CA SER A 82 -6.43 -4.39 -7.39
C SER A 82 -6.74 -5.36 -6.26
N TYR A 83 -6.62 -4.87 -5.02
CA TYR A 83 -6.88 -5.68 -3.84
C TYR A 83 -7.48 -4.83 -2.73
N ALA A 84 -8.16 -5.49 -1.81
CA ALA A 84 -8.68 -4.87 -0.59
C ALA A 84 -8.37 -5.80 0.57
N ILE A 85 -7.60 -5.33 1.52
CA ILE A 85 -7.20 -6.09 2.70
C ILE A 85 -7.94 -5.49 3.89
N PRO A 86 -8.85 -6.27 4.54
CA PRO A 86 -9.55 -5.78 5.72
C PRO A 86 -8.61 -5.48 6.87
N GLY A 87 -9.02 -4.61 7.78
CA GLY A 87 -8.24 -4.31 8.99
C GLY A 87 -8.01 -5.57 9.83
N ASN A 88 -6.83 -5.65 10.44
CA ASN A 88 -6.42 -6.73 11.35
C ASN A 88 -6.41 -8.13 10.72
N ILE A 89 -6.24 -8.20 9.41
CA ILE A 89 -6.06 -9.46 8.69
C ILE A 89 -4.58 -9.64 8.36
N PRO A 90 -3.97 -10.78 8.77
CA PRO A 90 -2.56 -11.04 8.48
C PRO A 90 -2.31 -11.13 6.98
N HIS A 91 -1.29 -10.45 6.51
CA HIS A 91 -0.92 -10.46 5.10
C HIS A 91 0.59 -10.25 4.91
N SER A 92 1.09 -10.66 3.76
CA SER A 92 2.47 -10.46 3.35
C SER A 92 2.54 -10.06 1.89
N PHE A 93 3.61 -9.40 1.52
CA PHE A 93 3.79 -8.84 0.19
C PHE A 93 5.24 -9.00 -0.26
N GLU A 94 5.43 -9.51 -1.48
CA GLU A 94 6.77 -9.69 -2.05
C GLU A 94 6.83 -9.04 -3.43
N VAL A 95 7.88 -8.27 -3.68
CA VAL A 95 8.10 -7.60 -4.96
C VAL A 95 8.91 -8.52 -5.87
N ILE A 96 8.28 -9.07 -6.88
CA ILE A 96 8.91 -9.98 -7.86
C ILE A 96 9.66 -9.16 -8.92
N THR A 97 9.00 -8.13 -9.46
CA THR A 97 9.63 -7.15 -10.35
C THR A 97 9.28 -5.75 -9.88
N SER A 98 10.23 -4.83 -10.03
CA SER A 98 10.08 -3.44 -9.59
C SER A 98 8.90 -2.75 -10.26
N GLY A 99 8.24 -1.85 -9.54
CA GLY A 99 7.11 -1.10 -10.08
C GLY A 99 6.45 -0.23 -9.03
N GLU A 100 5.29 0.30 -9.37
CA GLU A 100 4.55 1.24 -8.55
C GLU A 100 3.15 0.72 -8.23
N VAL A 101 2.74 0.96 -7.00
CA VAL A 101 1.41 0.56 -6.50
C VAL A 101 0.80 1.74 -5.76
N ILE A 102 -0.48 2.02 -6.01
CA ILE A 102 -1.24 2.98 -5.21
C ILE A 102 -1.91 2.22 -4.07
N ASP A 103 -1.68 2.67 -2.84
CA ASP A 103 -2.37 2.14 -1.66
C ASP A 103 -3.16 3.25 -0.99
N VAL A 104 -4.41 2.94 -0.66
CA VAL A 104 -5.31 3.81 0.10
C VAL A 104 -5.53 3.17 1.47
N PHE A 105 -5.26 3.91 2.53
CA PHE A 105 -5.42 3.45 3.91
C PHE A 105 -6.54 4.19 4.62
N THR A 106 -7.35 3.46 5.40
CA THR A 106 -8.39 4.01 6.26
C THR A 106 -8.36 3.27 7.60
N PRO A 107 -8.13 3.94 8.74
CA PRO A 107 -7.74 5.37 8.87
C PRO A 107 -6.31 5.63 8.38
N HIS A 108 -5.84 6.83 8.62
CA HIS A 108 -4.48 7.22 8.22
C HIS A 108 -3.42 6.31 8.84
N ARG A 109 -2.41 5.99 8.07
CA ARG A 109 -1.19 5.38 8.61
C ARG A 109 -0.27 6.51 9.06
N GLU A 110 -0.15 6.70 10.37
CA GLU A 110 0.68 7.77 10.93
C GLU A 110 2.15 7.65 10.55
N ASP A 111 2.64 6.43 10.40
CA ASP A 111 4.00 6.16 9.97
C ASP A 111 4.26 6.54 8.50
N TYR A 112 3.22 6.85 7.74
CA TYR A 112 3.31 7.30 6.34
C TYR A 112 3.00 8.79 6.17
N LEU A 113 2.60 9.45 7.25
CA LEU A 113 2.27 10.89 7.20
C LEU A 113 3.52 11.78 7.30
#